data_b510143a47412a4931508a35d14abcbf
#
_entry.id   b510143a47412a4931508a35d14abcbf
#
_cell.length_a   1.000
_cell.length_b   1.000
_cell.length_c   1.000
_cell.angle_alpha   90.00
_cell.angle_beta   90.00
_cell.angle_gamma   90.00
#
_symmetry.space_group_name_H-M   'P 1'
#
loop_
_entity.id
_entity.type
_entity.pdbx_description
1 polymer ?
#
loop_
_entity_poly.entity_id
_entity_poly.type
_entity_poly.pdbx_seq_one_letter_code
_entity_poly.pdbx_strand_id
1 'polypeptide(L)'
;MASPELKTKPICMPLPMVMKKRIGSGTFRIAAILSPRSHAHVKIGFVLNDYYPFGGLQEDCLATALAVADRGHDVHIFTRSWKGDQPETVKTHLLGKVGWSNISRNEHFFSILKAELPQHDLDGVVAFSRIPNCDIYFAADPCYVERVKDKSFWYKLGPRYRHYAGLEKSIFAAPSPPHTFVLTDREIDAFHQHYGSSREQFHLLPPGVDRNHNSAADAVNNRHELRGELGASEDATVALFVGSGFRIKGLDRALRAIAANQSTTKGLEFWIVGNGKPARFQKLAKQAGVTVRFLGGRADTGRFYDAADFLLHPAYSESAGKVLLEALTHGLPVLTTDTCGYAPHILKADAGAVIESPFSQDALNQTVKEFIQNADKRQTMCENALAYAATEDLYTCHQAAAEIIEKILSKKT
;
A
#
# COMPACT_ATOMS: atom_id res chain seq x y z
N MET A 1 -42.46 -31.99 14.73
CA MET A 1 -41.80 -31.31 13.60
C MET A 1 -40.78 -30.38 14.20
N ALA A 2 -39.53 -30.77 14.18
CA ALA A 2 -38.43 -29.97 14.73
C ALA A 2 -37.94 -28.99 13.64
N SER A 3 -37.86 -27.73 14.00
CA SER A 3 -37.32 -26.66 13.13
C SER A 3 -35.83 -26.95 12.82
N PRO A 4 -35.36 -26.73 11.58
CA PRO A 4 -33.94 -26.89 11.28
C PRO A 4 -33.14 -25.76 11.91
N GLU A 5 -32.17 -26.10 12.75
CA GLU A 5 -31.14 -25.18 13.21
C GLU A 5 -30.36 -24.62 12.00
N LEU A 6 -30.44 -23.32 11.80
CA LEU A 6 -29.59 -22.56 10.87
C LEU A 6 -28.14 -22.67 11.35
N LYS A 7 -27.35 -23.52 10.71
CA LYS A 7 -25.88 -23.50 10.86
C LYS A 7 -25.37 -22.24 10.19
N THR A 8 -25.20 -21.15 10.95
CA THR A 8 -24.48 -19.98 10.51
C THR A 8 -23.02 -20.36 10.27
N LYS A 9 -22.49 -20.01 9.09
CA LYS A 9 -21.04 -20.12 8.83
C LYS A 9 -20.28 -19.32 9.89
N PRO A 10 -19.11 -19.80 10.35
CA PRO A 10 -18.34 -19.06 11.34
C PRO A 10 -17.93 -17.70 10.78
N ILE A 11 -18.36 -16.65 11.47
CA ILE A 11 -17.91 -15.29 11.25
C ILE A 11 -16.63 -15.12 12.06
N CYS A 12 -15.61 -14.51 11.48
CA CYS A 12 -14.35 -14.23 12.13
C CYS A 12 -14.59 -13.34 13.37
N MET A 13 -14.64 -13.92 14.54
CA MET A 13 -14.78 -13.20 15.80
C MET A 13 -13.46 -13.19 16.55
N PRO A 14 -12.93 -12.03 16.96
CA PRO A 14 -11.84 -11.99 17.90
C PRO A 14 -12.31 -12.53 19.26
N LEU A 15 -11.52 -13.40 19.87
CA LEU A 15 -11.77 -13.89 21.23
C LEU A 15 -11.75 -12.72 22.22
N PRO A 16 -12.66 -12.66 23.22
CA PRO A 16 -12.64 -11.63 24.22
C PRO A 16 -11.33 -11.73 25.03
N MET A 17 -10.57 -10.66 25.06
CA MET A 17 -9.37 -10.51 25.87
C MET A 17 -9.74 -10.62 27.36
N VAL A 18 -9.43 -11.75 27.99
CA VAL A 18 -9.60 -11.90 29.45
C VAL A 18 -8.54 -11.05 30.15
N MET A 19 -8.91 -9.84 30.52
CA MET A 19 -8.11 -9.01 31.42
C MET A 19 -8.08 -9.63 32.82
N LYS A 20 -6.98 -10.29 33.19
CA LYS A 20 -6.68 -10.59 34.58
C LYS A 20 -6.29 -9.29 35.29
N LYS A 21 -7.26 -8.68 35.98
CA LYS A 21 -7.01 -7.63 36.98
C LYS A 21 -6.14 -8.17 38.10
N ARG A 22 -4.89 -7.73 38.19
CA ARG A 22 -4.13 -7.73 39.45
C ARG A 22 -4.19 -6.31 40.01
N ILE A 23 -4.93 -6.16 41.10
CA ILE A 23 -4.94 -4.97 41.94
C ILE A 23 -3.69 -5.05 42.83
N GLY A 24 -2.75 -4.18 42.60
CA GLY A 24 -1.61 -3.89 43.48
C GLY A 24 -1.58 -2.41 43.72
N SER A 25 -1.87 -1.99 44.96
CA SER A 25 -1.77 -0.61 45.43
C SER A 25 -0.31 -0.19 45.51
N GLY A 26 0.14 0.63 44.58
CA GLY A 26 1.43 1.31 44.62
C GLY A 26 1.26 2.68 43.96
N THR A 27 1.31 3.73 44.80
CA THR A 27 1.37 5.11 44.34
C THR A 27 2.64 5.35 43.55
N PHE A 28 2.57 5.22 42.23
CA PHE A 28 3.63 5.68 41.31
C PHE A 28 3.37 7.17 41.04
N ARG A 29 4.25 8.01 41.60
CA ARG A 29 4.45 9.38 41.10
C ARG A 29 4.90 9.26 39.65
N ILE A 30 4.04 9.67 38.72
CA ILE A 30 4.42 9.90 37.34
C ILE A 30 5.35 11.12 37.38
N ALA A 31 6.64 10.85 37.34
CA ALA A 31 7.63 11.87 37.03
C ALA A 31 7.44 12.21 35.56
N ALA A 32 6.81 13.35 35.29
CA ALA A 32 6.84 13.99 34.00
C ALA A 32 8.29 14.41 33.72
N ILE A 33 9.03 13.62 32.98
CA ILE A 33 10.31 14.01 32.37
C ILE A 33 10.31 13.48 30.95
N LEU A 34 9.64 14.20 30.09
CA LEU A 34 10.05 14.40 28.72
C LEU A 34 9.90 15.90 28.46
N SER A 35 10.92 16.67 28.87
CA SER A 35 11.15 17.96 28.24
C SER A 35 11.34 17.68 26.74
N PRO A 36 10.59 18.31 25.83
CA PRO A 36 10.90 18.24 24.44
C PRO A 36 12.33 18.75 24.28
N ARG A 37 13.24 17.92 23.79
CA ARG A 37 14.49 18.43 23.24
C ARG A 37 14.04 19.45 22.20
N SER A 38 14.48 20.69 22.35
CA SER A 38 14.25 21.74 21.36
C SER A 38 15.01 21.31 20.10
N HIS A 39 14.37 20.51 19.25
CA HIS A 39 14.88 20.27 17.92
C HIS A 39 14.80 21.60 17.17
N ALA A 40 15.86 21.95 16.43
CA ALA A 40 15.84 23.14 15.61
C ALA A 40 14.62 23.09 14.67
N HIS A 41 13.84 24.16 14.68
CA HIS A 41 12.72 24.31 13.74
C HIS A 41 13.29 24.32 12.32
N VAL A 42 12.84 23.41 11.47
CA VAL A 42 13.29 23.30 10.08
C VAL A 42 12.15 23.55 9.10
N LYS A 43 12.48 24.13 7.96
CA LYS A 43 11.58 24.42 6.86
C LYS A 43 11.80 23.42 5.72
N ILE A 44 10.82 22.60 5.42
CA ILE A 44 11.00 21.41 4.59
C ILE A 44 10.09 21.46 3.37
N GLY A 45 10.67 21.25 2.18
CA GLY A 45 9.95 21.12 0.93
C GLY A 45 9.66 19.65 0.61
N PHE A 46 8.38 19.30 0.48
CA PHE A 46 7.93 18.01 -0.05
C PHE A 46 7.62 18.16 -1.53
N VAL A 47 8.09 17.26 -2.37
CA VAL A 47 7.87 17.34 -3.82
C VAL A 47 7.18 16.09 -4.35
N LEU A 48 6.00 16.30 -4.95
CA LEU A 48 5.16 15.27 -5.53
C LEU A 48 4.67 15.70 -6.91
N ASN A 49 4.63 14.80 -7.89
CA ASN A 49 4.17 15.15 -9.24
C ASN A 49 2.72 15.66 -9.27
N ASP A 50 1.77 14.85 -8.81
CA ASP A 50 0.33 15.19 -8.76
C ASP A 50 -0.26 14.59 -7.50
N TYR A 51 -1.06 15.35 -6.77
CA TYR A 51 -1.85 14.84 -5.64
C TYR A 51 -3.29 14.53 -6.09
N TYR A 52 -3.77 13.38 -5.69
CA TYR A 52 -5.16 12.95 -5.80
C TYR A 52 -5.49 11.95 -4.68
N PRO A 53 -6.72 11.92 -4.15
CA PRO A 53 -7.14 10.97 -3.12
C PRO A 53 -7.02 9.52 -3.61
N PHE A 54 -6.78 8.60 -2.69
CA PHE A 54 -6.73 7.14 -2.93
C PHE A 54 -5.54 6.67 -3.80
N GLY A 55 -4.45 7.41 -3.82
CA GLY A 55 -3.19 6.99 -4.40
C GLY A 55 -2.18 6.72 -3.30
N GLY A 56 -1.64 5.50 -3.18
CA GLY A 56 -0.75 5.13 -2.07
C GLY A 56 0.43 6.08 -1.88
N LEU A 57 1.14 6.45 -2.97
CA LEU A 57 2.24 7.43 -2.92
C LEU A 57 1.76 8.81 -2.45
N GLN A 58 0.56 9.24 -2.88
CA GLN A 58 -0.04 10.52 -2.52
C GLN A 58 -0.39 10.57 -1.03
N GLU A 59 -0.97 9.49 -0.54
CA GLU A 59 -1.31 9.31 0.88
C GLU A 59 -0.04 9.28 1.73
N ASP A 60 0.98 8.52 1.33
CA ASP A 60 2.26 8.47 2.04
C ASP A 60 2.96 9.84 2.08
N CYS A 61 2.90 10.61 0.98
CA CYS A 61 3.46 11.97 0.94
C CYS A 61 2.74 12.89 1.93
N LEU A 62 1.41 12.91 1.88
CA LEU A 62 0.62 13.77 2.76
C LEU A 62 0.75 13.36 4.24
N ALA A 63 0.63 12.07 4.54
CA ALA A 63 0.76 11.58 5.91
C ALA A 63 2.15 11.85 6.51
N THR A 64 3.21 11.70 5.72
CA THR A 64 4.57 12.04 6.16
C THR A 64 4.72 13.55 6.37
N ALA A 65 4.19 14.37 5.45
CA ALA A 65 4.21 15.83 5.57
C ALA A 65 3.48 16.31 6.83
N LEU A 66 2.31 15.74 7.12
CA LEU A 66 1.55 16.03 8.34
C LEU A 66 2.30 15.57 9.60
N ALA A 67 2.88 14.37 9.59
CA ALA A 67 3.67 13.87 10.72
C ALA A 67 4.89 14.77 11.01
N VAL A 68 5.49 15.38 10.00
CA VAL A 68 6.56 16.37 10.14
C VAL A 68 6.01 17.69 10.68
N ALA A 69 4.87 18.17 10.19
CA ALA A 69 4.22 19.40 10.67
C ALA A 69 3.78 19.28 12.14
N ASP A 70 3.25 18.14 12.55
CA ASP A 70 2.85 17.84 13.95
C ASP A 70 4.03 17.87 14.92
N ARG A 71 5.27 17.73 14.43
CA ARG A 71 6.51 17.87 15.19
C ARG A 71 6.98 19.34 15.31
N GLY A 72 6.22 20.27 14.74
CA GLY A 72 6.45 21.72 14.85
C GLY A 72 7.33 22.29 13.72
N HIS A 73 7.51 21.61 12.60
CA HIS A 73 8.27 22.08 11.45
C HIS A 73 7.41 22.85 10.44
N ASP A 74 8.00 23.75 9.66
CA ASP A 74 7.32 24.46 8.57
C ASP A 74 7.37 23.60 7.28
N VAL A 75 6.20 23.14 6.83
CA VAL A 75 6.10 22.19 5.73
C VAL A 75 5.48 22.81 4.50
N HIS A 76 6.18 22.73 3.37
CA HIS A 76 5.76 23.17 2.05
C HIS A 76 5.62 21.99 1.10
N ILE A 77 4.50 21.86 0.39
CA ILE A 77 4.31 20.81 -0.63
C ILE A 77 4.30 21.46 -2.02
N PHE A 78 5.22 21.05 -2.88
CA PHE A 78 5.32 21.50 -4.26
C PHE A 78 4.78 20.41 -5.20
N THR A 79 3.73 20.73 -5.94
CA THR A 79 3.07 19.76 -6.82
C THR A 79 2.53 20.43 -8.08
N ARG A 80 2.35 19.67 -9.16
CA ARG A 80 1.76 20.18 -10.41
C ARG A 80 0.26 20.44 -10.29
N SER A 81 -0.44 19.57 -9.55
CA SER A 81 -1.88 19.65 -9.38
C SER A 81 -2.32 18.99 -8.08
N TRP A 82 -3.42 19.48 -7.53
CA TRP A 82 -4.04 18.96 -6.32
C TRP A 82 -5.52 18.69 -6.55
N LYS A 83 -6.02 17.54 -6.13
CA LYS A 83 -7.43 17.20 -6.10
C LYS A 83 -7.85 16.85 -4.69
N GLY A 84 -8.99 17.34 -4.26
CA GLY A 84 -9.50 17.21 -2.88
C GLY A 84 -9.09 18.38 -2.00
N ASP A 85 -9.39 18.27 -0.71
CA ASP A 85 -9.13 19.31 0.27
C ASP A 85 -7.63 19.44 0.57
N GLN A 86 -7.19 20.67 0.80
CA GLN A 86 -5.80 20.97 1.20
C GLN A 86 -5.77 21.16 2.70
N PRO A 87 -4.87 20.45 3.45
CA PRO A 87 -4.71 20.67 4.87
C PRO A 87 -4.17 22.08 5.16
N GLU A 88 -4.71 22.75 6.16
CA GLU A 88 -4.28 24.09 6.58
C GLU A 88 -2.90 24.10 7.24
N THR A 89 -2.46 22.96 7.76
CA THR A 89 -1.19 22.79 8.47
C THR A 89 0.05 22.77 7.57
N VAL A 90 -0.15 22.60 6.25
CA VAL A 90 0.95 22.57 5.27
C VAL A 90 0.70 23.59 4.16
N LYS A 91 1.75 24.25 3.67
CA LYS A 91 1.65 25.22 2.58
C LYS A 91 1.78 24.52 1.23
N THR A 92 0.72 24.56 0.41
CA THR A 92 0.71 23.92 -0.90
C THR A 92 1.02 24.91 -2.02
N HIS A 93 2.04 24.59 -2.85
CA HIS A 93 2.45 25.35 -4.02
C HIS A 93 2.06 24.59 -5.29
N LEU A 94 1.11 25.16 -6.06
CA LEU A 94 0.64 24.58 -7.31
C LEU A 94 1.43 25.15 -8.49
N LEU A 95 2.32 24.33 -9.08
CA LEU A 95 3.25 24.74 -10.12
C LEU A 95 2.73 24.51 -11.55
N GLY A 96 1.51 23.98 -11.67
CA GLY A 96 0.86 23.75 -12.96
C GLY A 96 1.29 22.46 -13.65
N LYS A 97 0.42 21.98 -14.55
CA LYS A 97 0.61 20.74 -15.31
C LYS A 97 0.70 21.02 -16.78
N VAL A 98 1.89 21.31 -17.28
CA VAL A 98 2.15 21.67 -18.67
C VAL A 98 2.90 20.54 -19.38
N GLY A 99 2.47 20.19 -20.59
CA GLY A 99 3.07 19.17 -21.45
C GLY A 99 2.06 18.12 -21.93
N TRP A 100 2.31 17.60 -23.12
CA TRP A 100 1.44 16.65 -23.83
C TRP A 100 1.75 15.17 -23.50
N SER A 101 2.92 14.89 -22.95
CA SER A 101 3.34 13.56 -22.51
C SER A 101 3.77 13.56 -21.04
N ASN A 102 3.90 12.39 -20.42
CA ASN A 102 4.44 12.30 -19.05
C ASN A 102 5.90 12.76 -19.00
N ILE A 103 6.66 12.53 -20.07
CA ILE A 103 8.06 12.98 -20.15
C ILE A 103 8.11 14.51 -20.17
N SER A 104 7.39 15.15 -21.11
CA SER A 104 7.40 16.62 -21.21
C SER A 104 6.83 17.31 -19.95
N ARG A 105 5.85 16.69 -19.29
CA ARG A 105 5.33 17.18 -18.00
C ARG A 105 6.35 17.12 -16.89
N ASN A 106 7.13 16.03 -16.83
CA ASN A 106 8.20 15.89 -15.83
C ASN A 106 9.30 16.92 -16.08
N GLU A 107 9.76 17.05 -17.32
CA GLU A 107 10.81 18.01 -17.70
C GLU A 107 10.42 19.46 -17.39
N HIS A 108 9.19 19.83 -17.73
CA HIS A 108 8.65 21.16 -17.40
C HIS A 108 8.58 21.38 -15.89
N PHE A 109 8.07 20.38 -15.14
CA PHE A 109 7.97 20.46 -13.69
C PHE A 109 9.35 20.60 -13.03
N PHE A 110 10.35 19.86 -13.48
CA PHE A 110 11.73 19.99 -12.97
C PHE A 110 12.33 21.36 -13.27
N SER A 111 12.04 21.92 -14.44
CA SER A 111 12.47 23.28 -14.79
C SER A 111 11.90 24.33 -13.84
N ILE A 112 10.60 24.22 -13.50
CA ILE A 112 9.94 25.13 -12.55
C ILE A 112 10.50 24.91 -11.14
N LEU A 113 10.60 23.67 -10.67
CA LEU A 113 11.13 23.36 -9.34
C LEU A 113 12.54 23.93 -9.13
N LYS A 114 13.39 23.86 -10.15
CA LYS A 114 14.75 24.42 -10.09
C LYS A 114 14.75 25.93 -9.86
N ALA A 115 13.74 26.64 -10.36
CA ALA A 115 13.60 28.09 -10.17
C ALA A 115 12.86 28.44 -8.89
N GLU A 116 11.92 27.62 -8.48
CA GLU A 116 11.00 27.89 -7.35
C GLU A 116 11.62 27.54 -5.99
N LEU A 117 12.20 26.32 -5.85
CA LEU A 117 12.69 25.84 -4.55
C LEU A 117 13.68 26.81 -3.88
N PRO A 118 14.65 27.47 -4.60
CA PRO A 118 15.57 28.41 -3.96
C PRO A 118 14.91 29.68 -3.39
N GLN A 119 13.66 29.99 -3.77
CA GLN A 119 12.95 31.18 -3.30
C GLN A 119 12.32 30.99 -1.91
N HIS A 120 12.35 29.76 -1.39
CA HIS A 120 11.63 29.42 -0.16
C HIS A 120 12.52 29.21 1.05
N ASP A 121 13.84 29.38 0.96
CA ASP A 121 14.80 29.17 2.06
C ASP A 121 14.57 27.86 2.83
N LEU A 122 14.51 26.75 2.08
CA LEU A 122 14.25 25.42 2.61
C LEU A 122 15.54 24.82 3.20
N ASP A 123 15.46 24.23 4.38
CA ASP A 123 16.56 23.48 5.01
C ASP A 123 16.79 22.13 4.32
N GLY A 124 15.75 21.60 3.63
CA GLY A 124 15.87 20.37 2.84
C GLY A 124 14.64 20.05 2.01
N VAL A 125 14.85 19.14 1.06
CA VAL A 125 13.84 18.69 0.11
C VAL A 125 13.63 17.18 0.21
N VAL A 126 12.40 16.77 0.46
CA VAL A 126 11.93 15.38 0.46
C VAL A 126 11.14 15.11 -0.81
N ALA A 127 11.63 14.24 -1.68
CA ALA A 127 11.00 13.94 -2.96
C ALA A 127 10.23 12.62 -2.90
N PHE A 128 8.93 12.66 -3.25
CA PHE A 128 8.05 11.50 -3.45
C PHE A 128 7.91 11.12 -4.94
N SER A 129 8.53 11.88 -5.80
CA SER A 129 8.68 11.58 -7.23
C SER A 129 10.15 11.55 -7.59
N ARG A 130 10.53 10.84 -8.67
CA ARG A 130 11.92 10.79 -9.12
C ARG A 130 12.39 12.18 -9.56
N ILE A 131 13.03 12.92 -8.66
CA ILE A 131 13.50 14.29 -8.84
C ILE A 131 14.97 14.34 -8.46
N PRO A 132 15.87 14.83 -9.35
CA PRO A 132 17.26 15.03 -9.02
C PRO A 132 17.47 16.11 -7.95
N ASN A 133 18.57 16.03 -7.22
CA ASN A 133 19.01 17.02 -6.24
C ASN A 133 18.03 17.23 -5.07
N CYS A 134 17.40 16.18 -4.59
CA CYS A 134 16.72 16.16 -3.31
C CYS A 134 17.66 15.67 -2.19
N ASP A 135 17.36 16.00 -0.96
CA ASP A 135 18.09 15.53 0.23
C ASP A 135 17.64 14.15 0.66
N ILE A 136 16.35 13.91 0.52
CA ILE A 136 15.70 12.64 0.86
C ILE A 136 14.78 12.23 -0.28
N TYR A 137 14.86 10.97 -0.69
CA TYR A 137 13.98 10.38 -1.71
C TYR A 137 13.15 9.25 -1.10
N PHE A 138 11.82 9.32 -1.22
CA PHE A 138 10.91 8.23 -0.83
C PHE A 138 10.65 7.33 -2.04
N ALA A 139 11.27 6.15 -2.04
CA ALA A 139 11.23 5.19 -3.15
C ALA A 139 10.01 4.25 -3.02
N ALA A 140 8.79 4.78 -3.18
CA ALA A 140 7.58 3.96 -3.16
C ALA A 140 7.40 3.11 -4.43
N ASP A 141 7.96 3.55 -5.56
CA ASP A 141 7.97 2.77 -6.81
C ASP A 141 9.17 1.82 -6.86
N PRO A 142 9.03 0.61 -7.43
CA PRO A 142 10.15 -0.30 -7.64
C PRO A 142 11.26 0.34 -8.49
N CYS A 143 12.50 -0.16 -8.32
CA CYS A 143 13.61 0.18 -9.21
C CYS A 143 13.19 -0.02 -10.67
N TYR A 144 13.23 1.06 -11.46
CA TYR A 144 12.70 1.05 -12.82
C TYR A 144 13.49 0.12 -13.73
N VAL A 145 14.82 0.15 -13.63
CA VAL A 145 15.69 -0.67 -14.47
C VAL A 145 15.49 -2.15 -14.16
N GLU A 146 15.39 -2.52 -12.88
CA GLU A 146 15.05 -3.90 -12.45
C GLU A 146 13.68 -4.32 -13.00
N ARG A 147 12.65 -3.51 -12.83
CA ARG A 147 11.30 -3.81 -13.30
C ARG A 147 11.20 -4.06 -14.81
N VAL A 148 12.08 -3.46 -15.60
CA VAL A 148 12.09 -3.59 -17.07
C VAL A 148 13.25 -4.40 -17.61
N LYS A 149 13.97 -5.14 -16.76
CA LYS A 149 15.18 -5.89 -17.17
C LYS A 149 14.92 -6.87 -18.30
N ASP A 150 13.75 -7.53 -18.28
CA ASP A 150 13.34 -8.54 -19.26
C ASP A 150 12.68 -7.96 -20.53
N LYS A 151 12.60 -6.61 -20.63
CA LYS A 151 12.09 -5.96 -21.83
C LYS A 151 13.11 -6.06 -22.97
N SER A 152 12.59 -6.11 -24.21
CA SER A 152 13.43 -6.21 -25.42
C SER A 152 14.46 -5.08 -25.49
N PHE A 153 15.57 -5.34 -26.19
CA PHE A 153 16.61 -4.34 -26.49
C PHE A 153 16.01 -3.07 -27.11
N TRP A 154 15.07 -3.22 -28.05
CA TRP A 154 14.38 -2.09 -28.69
C TRP A 154 13.59 -1.21 -27.71
N TYR A 155 12.99 -1.80 -26.68
CA TYR A 155 12.36 -1.03 -25.62
C TYR A 155 13.37 -0.15 -24.86
N LYS A 156 14.56 -0.70 -24.60
CA LYS A 156 15.64 -0.01 -23.87
C LYS A 156 16.26 1.13 -24.69
N LEU A 157 16.13 1.14 -25.99
CA LEU A 157 16.52 2.26 -26.86
C LEU A 157 15.45 3.37 -26.91
N GLY A 158 14.24 3.12 -26.47
CA GLY A 158 13.13 4.06 -26.57
C GLY A 158 13.23 5.24 -25.60
N PRO A 159 12.54 6.37 -25.92
CA PRO A 159 12.61 7.60 -25.13
C PRO A 159 12.10 7.39 -23.69
N ARG A 160 11.11 6.53 -23.50
CA ARG A 160 10.57 6.21 -22.18
C ARG A 160 11.62 5.57 -21.25
N TYR A 161 12.36 4.59 -21.76
CA TYR A 161 13.42 3.94 -20.99
C TYR A 161 14.54 4.95 -20.65
N ARG A 162 15.02 5.69 -21.65
CA ARG A 162 16.07 6.69 -21.45
C ARG A 162 15.69 7.72 -20.40
N HIS A 163 14.45 8.22 -20.44
CA HIS A 163 13.97 9.21 -19.47
C HIS A 163 13.97 8.65 -18.04
N TYR A 164 13.27 7.55 -17.80
CA TYR A 164 13.12 7.03 -16.42
C TYR A 164 14.41 6.40 -15.88
N ALA A 165 15.18 5.68 -16.68
CA ALA A 165 16.49 5.17 -16.28
C ALA A 165 17.50 6.31 -16.05
N GLY A 166 17.42 7.37 -16.86
CA GLY A 166 18.22 8.59 -16.66
C GLY A 166 17.90 9.30 -15.35
N LEU A 167 16.62 9.42 -14.99
CA LEU A 167 16.21 9.99 -13.71
C LEU A 167 16.69 9.14 -12.53
N GLU A 168 16.53 7.81 -12.56
CA GLU A 168 17.07 6.95 -11.51
C GLU A 168 18.58 7.08 -11.39
N LYS A 169 19.29 7.06 -12.51
CA LYS A 169 20.74 7.26 -12.52
C LYS A 169 21.15 8.61 -11.92
N SER A 170 20.40 9.69 -12.20
CA SER A 170 20.69 11.01 -11.65
C SER A 170 20.46 11.12 -10.14
N ILE A 171 19.67 10.24 -9.56
CA ILE A 171 19.42 10.15 -8.11
C ILE A 171 20.46 9.23 -7.47
N PHE A 172 20.56 7.98 -7.92
CA PHE A 172 21.29 6.92 -7.23
C PHE A 172 22.78 6.83 -7.58
N ALA A 173 23.18 7.30 -8.77
CA ALA A 173 24.58 7.40 -9.17
C ALA A 173 25.13 8.83 -9.11
N ALA A 174 24.47 9.72 -8.36
CA ALA A 174 24.97 11.06 -8.10
C ALA A 174 26.24 11.03 -7.23
N PRO A 175 27.12 12.04 -7.31
CA PRO A 175 28.29 12.14 -6.41
C PRO A 175 27.90 12.22 -4.93
N SER A 176 26.75 12.82 -4.63
CA SER A 176 26.13 12.85 -3.29
C SER A 176 24.68 12.39 -3.44
N PRO A 177 24.43 11.07 -3.38
CA PRO A 177 23.08 10.56 -3.51
C PRO A 177 22.24 10.89 -2.26
N PRO A 178 20.91 11.08 -2.41
CA PRO A 178 20.04 11.38 -1.29
C PRO A 178 19.93 10.21 -0.32
N HIS A 179 19.60 10.51 0.92
CA HIS A 179 19.04 9.49 1.81
C HIS A 179 17.77 8.93 1.19
N THR A 180 17.63 7.61 1.16
CA THR A 180 16.50 6.99 0.44
C THR A 180 15.66 6.15 1.39
N PHE A 181 14.38 6.49 1.49
CA PHE A 181 13.39 5.68 2.21
C PHE A 181 12.87 4.57 1.30
N VAL A 182 12.90 3.35 1.80
CA VAL A 182 12.38 2.16 1.11
C VAL A 182 11.42 1.42 2.03
N LEU A 183 10.48 0.70 1.42
CA LEU A 183 9.46 -0.06 2.14
C LEU A 183 9.80 -1.57 2.22
N THR A 184 10.82 -2.01 1.48
CA THR A 184 11.26 -3.41 1.45
C THR A 184 12.76 -3.52 1.20
N ASP A 185 13.42 -4.53 1.78
CA ASP A 185 14.84 -4.81 1.54
C ASP A 185 15.15 -5.13 0.08
N ARG A 186 14.20 -5.74 -0.62
CA ARG A 186 14.35 -6.08 -2.04
C ARG A 186 14.65 -4.85 -2.91
N GLU A 187 14.12 -3.68 -2.57
CA GLU A 187 14.41 -2.46 -3.29
C GLU A 187 15.84 -1.98 -3.04
N ILE A 188 16.38 -2.17 -1.83
CA ILE A 188 17.78 -1.86 -1.51
C ILE A 188 18.70 -2.69 -2.41
N ASP A 189 18.45 -4.00 -2.50
CA ASP A 189 19.24 -4.92 -3.33
C ASP A 189 19.19 -4.51 -4.82
N ALA A 190 18.02 -4.14 -5.32
CA ALA A 190 17.86 -3.70 -6.71
C ALA A 190 18.64 -2.40 -7.00
N PHE A 191 18.56 -1.39 -6.14
CA PHE A 191 19.31 -0.15 -6.32
C PHE A 191 20.82 -0.35 -6.17
N HIS A 192 21.25 -1.19 -5.21
CA HIS A 192 22.64 -1.56 -5.06
C HIS A 192 23.18 -2.25 -6.31
N GLN A 193 22.47 -3.22 -6.85
CA GLN A 193 22.88 -4.00 -8.03
C GLN A 193 23.01 -3.13 -9.28
N HIS A 194 22.05 -2.21 -9.50
CA HIS A 194 22.00 -1.43 -10.74
C HIS A 194 22.82 -0.13 -10.71
N TYR A 195 23.02 0.46 -9.53
CA TYR A 195 23.66 1.78 -9.39
C TYR A 195 24.87 1.79 -8.47
N GLY A 196 25.21 0.69 -7.81
CA GLY A 196 26.30 0.63 -6.84
C GLY A 196 26.02 1.45 -5.58
N SER A 197 24.75 1.75 -5.31
CA SER A 197 24.32 2.57 -4.18
C SER A 197 24.78 1.96 -2.84
N SER A 198 25.34 2.76 -1.93
CA SER A 198 25.69 2.27 -0.58
C SER A 198 24.45 1.91 0.21
N ARG A 199 24.50 0.81 0.97
CA ARG A 199 23.38 0.43 1.87
C ARG A 199 23.11 1.47 2.95
N GLU A 200 24.09 2.26 3.35
CA GLU A 200 24.00 3.28 4.39
C GLU A 200 23.10 4.47 4.00
N GLN A 201 22.89 4.68 2.70
CA GLN A 201 21.96 5.71 2.24
C GLN A 201 20.48 5.31 2.36
N PHE A 202 20.19 4.00 2.55
CA PHE A 202 18.84 3.50 2.62
C PHE A 202 18.33 3.39 4.06
N HIS A 203 17.09 3.78 4.25
CA HIS A 203 16.34 3.65 5.48
C HIS A 203 15.11 2.79 5.20
N LEU A 204 15.11 1.57 5.72
CA LEU A 204 13.95 0.70 5.65
C LEU A 204 12.91 1.21 6.64
N LEU A 205 11.77 1.64 6.13
CA LEU A 205 10.65 2.11 6.95
C LEU A 205 9.74 0.93 7.33
N PRO A 206 9.14 0.95 8.53
CA PRO A 206 8.03 0.06 8.83
C PRO A 206 6.86 0.32 7.88
N PRO A 207 5.91 -0.61 7.73
CA PRO A 207 4.69 -0.35 6.98
C PRO A 207 3.88 0.82 7.53
N GLY A 208 3.02 1.39 6.69
CA GLY A 208 2.17 2.53 7.04
C GLY A 208 0.73 2.30 6.58
N VAL A 209 0.06 1.30 7.16
CA VAL A 209 -1.38 1.11 6.97
C VAL A 209 -2.15 1.79 8.09
N ASP A 210 -3.39 2.18 7.82
CA ASP A 210 -4.25 2.71 8.84
C ASP A 210 -4.67 1.61 9.83
N ARG A 211 -4.75 1.97 11.11
CA ARG A 211 -5.29 1.04 12.10
C ARG A 211 -6.77 0.80 11.83
N ASN A 212 -7.14 -0.46 11.75
CA ASN A 212 -8.55 -0.80 11.79
C ASN A 212 -9.05 -0.61 13.23
N HIS A 213 -9.96 0.33 13.40
CA HIS A 213 -10.59 0.63 14.69
C HIS A 213 -11.97 -0.05 14.85
N ASN A 214 -12.40 -0.81 13.83
CA ASN A 214 -13.68 -1.54 13.91
C ASN A 214 -13.64 -2.57 15.02
N SER A 215 -14.67 -2.59 15.83
CA SER A 215 -14.91 -3.72 16.73
C SER A 215 -15.33 -4.96 15.94
N ALA A 216 -15.29 -6.13 16.55
CA ALA A 216 -15.83 -7.34 15.93
C ALA A 216 -17.30 -7.18 15.53
N ALA A 217 -18.08 -6.46 16.34
CA ALA A 217 -19.49 -6.18 16.05
C ALA A 217 -19.63 -5.25 14.81
N ASP A 218 -18.78 -4.24 14.68
CA ASP A 218 -18.78 -3.35 13.51
C ASP A 218 -18.42 -4.12 12.23
N ALA A 219 -17.44 -5.01 12.29
CA ALA A 219 -17.05 -5.85 11.15
C ALA A 219 -18.19 -6.77 10.70
N VAL A 220 -18.91 -7.37 11.66
CA VAL A 220 -20.10 -8.20 11.38
C VAL A 220 -21.20 -7.37 10.74
N ASN A 221 -21.46 -6.18 11.25
CA ASN A 221 -22.47 -5.27 10.71
C ASN A 221 -22.09 -4.82 9.30
N ASN A 222 -20.84 -4.40 9.07
CA ASN A 222 -20.31 -4.03 7.76
C ASN A 222 -20.49 -5.16 6.73
N ARG A 223 -20.19 -6.40 7.14
CA ARG A 223 -20.37 -7.59 6.30
C ARG A 223 -21.82 -7.76 5.89
N HIS A 224 -22.74 -7.75 6.85
CA HIS A 224 -24.16 -7.95 6.60
C HIS A 224 -24.74 -6.83 5.72
N GLU A 225 -24.50 -5.58 6.08
CA GLU A 225 -24.98 -4.40 5.34
C GLU A 225 -24.46 -4.37 3.90
N LEU A 226 -23.14 -4.50 3.71
CA LEU A 226 -22.55 -4.40 2.36
C LEU A 226 -22.98 -5.57 1.46
N ARG A 227 -23.10 -6.78 2.01
CA ARG A 227 -23.64 -7.92 1.26
C ARG A 227 -25.08 -7.68 0.85
N GLY A 228 -25.92 -7.13 1.74
CA GLY A 228 -27.28 -6.72 1.46
C GLY A 228 -27.37 -5.64 0.39
N GLU A 229 -26.57 -4.58 0.49
CA GLU A 229 -26.49 -3.48 -0.51
C GLU A 229 -26.11 -4.01 -1.90
N LEU A 230 -25.20 -4.98 -1.97
CA LEU A 230 -24.77 -5.58 -3.23
C LEU A 230 -25.66 -6.74 -3.70
N GLY A 231 -26.65 -7.17 -2.91
CA GLY A 231 -27.49 -8.33 -3.22
C GLY A 231 -26.71 -9.64 -3.26
N ALA A 232 -25.63 -9.76 -2.49
CA ALA A 232 -24.87 -10.98 -2.30
C ALA A 232 -25.50 -11.82 -1.20
N SER A 233 -25.57 -13.16 -1.42
CA SER A 233 -26.05 -14.07 -0.37
C SER A 233 -25.09 -14.11 0.81
N GLU A 234 -25.62 -14.24 2.04
CA GLU A 234 -24.81 -14.42 3.25
C GLU A 234 -23.93 -15.68 3.14
N ASP A 235 -24.41 -16.73 2.46
CA ASP A 235 -23.69 -17.96 2.25
C ASP A 235 -22.71 -17.92 1.05
N ALA A 236 -22.69 -16.82 0.27
CA ALA A 236 -21.76 -16.68 -0.83
C ALA A 236 -20.31 -16.65 -0.33
N THR A 237 -19.41 -17.28 -1.07
CA THR A 237 -17.97 -17.08 -0.88
C THR A 237 -17.54 -15.91 -1.73
N VAL A 238 -17.01 -14.86 -1.11
CA VAL A 238 -16.60 -13.62 -1.77
C VAL A 238 -15.08 -13.52 -1.81
N ALA A 239 -14.52 -13.62 -3.03
CA ALA A 239 -13.14 -13.22 -3.29
C ALA A 239 -13.09 -11.71 -3.55
N LEU A 240 -12.13 -11.01 -2.96
CA LEU A 240 -11.94 -9.57 -3.12
C LEU A 240 -10.63 -9.27 -3.85
N PHE A 241 -10.68 -8.33 -4.79
CA PHE A 241 -9.51 -7.73 -5.42
C PHE A 241 -9.53 -6.22 -5.17
N VAL A 242 -8.45 -5.68 -4.63
CA VAL A 242 -8.30 -4.23 -4.38
C VAL A 242 -7.10 -3.68 -5.12
N GLY A 243 -7.30 -2.61 -5.89
CA GLY A 243 -6.24 -1.88 -6.57
C GLY A 243 -6.62 -1.32 -7.94
N SER A 244 -6.08 -0.16 -8.32
CA SER A 244 -6.44 0.53 -9.56
C SER A 244 -5.64 0.10 -10.78
N GLY A 245 -4.44 -0.42 -10.61
CA GLY A 245 -3.57 -0.90 -11.68
C GLY A 245 -3.90 -2.32 -12.15
N PHE A 246 -5.13 -2.60 -12.57
CA PHE A 246 -5.67 -3.95 -12.84
C PHE A 246 -4.71 -4.92 -13.54
N ARG A 247 -3.99 -4.43 -14.57
CA ARG A 247 -3.05 -5.28 -15.30
C ARG A 247 -1.84 -5.67 -14.47
N ILE A 248 -1.19 -4.70 -13.81
CA ILE A 248 0.04 -4.95 -13.05
C ILE A 248 -0.25 -5.71 -11.76
N LYS A 249 -1.45 -5.50 -11.20
CA LYS A 249 -1.96 -6.20 -10.01
C LYS A 249 -2.51 -7.60 -10.32
N GLY A 250 -2.49 -8.05 -11.58
CA GLY A 250 -2.81 -9.42 -11.97
C GLY A 250 -4.30 -9.76 -12.00
N LEU A 251 -5.18 -8.79 -12.28
CA LEU A 251 -6.62 -9.06 -12.37
C LEU A 251 -6.96 -10.14 -13.42
N ASP A 252 -6.20 -10.27 -14.50
CA ASP A 252 -6.37 -11.34 -15.47
C ASP A 252 -6.04 -12.73 -14.90
N ARG A 253 -4.99 -12.83 -14.06
CA ARG A 253 -4.64 -14.05 -13.31
C ARG A 253 -5.74 -14.43 -12.32
N ALA A 254 -6.24 -13.45 -11.56
CA ALA A 254 -7.34 -13.64 -10.62
C ALA A 254 -8.62 -14.12 -11.33
N LEU A 255 -9.04 -13.47 -12.42
CA LEU A 255 -10.23 -13.87 -13.18
C LEU A 255 -10.11 -15.28 -13.76
N ARG A 256 -8.92 -15.70 -14.23
CA ARG A 256 -8.71 -17.09 -14.69
C ARG A 256 -8.81 -18.09 -13.55
N ALA A 257 -8.27 -17.75 -12.37
CA ALA A 257 -8.35 -18.63 -11.21
C ALA A 257 -9.80 -18.77 -10.70
N ILE A 258 -10.56 -17.69 -10.70
CA ILE A 258 -12.01 -17.71 -10.38
C ILE A 258 -12.77 -18.56 -11.42
N ALA A 259 -12.50 -18.37 -12.71
CA ALA A 259 -13.12 -19.17 -13.79
C ALA A 259 -12.84 -20.67 -13.65
N ALA A 260 -11.60 -21.04 -13.33
CA ALA A 260 -11.22 -22.44 -13.11
C ALA A 260 -11.97 -23.10 -11.92
N ASN A 261 -12.54 -22.29 -11.03
CA ASN A 261 -13.21 -22.74 -9.82
C ASN A 261 -14.73 -22.45 -9.77
N GLN A 262 -15.35 -22.07 -10.89
CA GLN A 262 -16.75 -21.68 -10.97
C GLN A 262 -17.74 -22.74 -10.46
N SER A 263 -17.40 -24.02 -10.58
CA SER A 263 -18.23 -25.15 -10.13
C SER A 263 -17.89 -25.64 -8.72
N THR A 264 -16.90 -25.05 -8.06
CA THR A 264 -16.38 -25.52 -6.77
C THR A 264 -17.36 -25.28 -5.63
N THR A 265 -18.13 -24.19 -5.70
CA THR A 265 -19.18 -23.87 -4.74
C THR A 265 -20.33 -23.12 -5.40
N LYS A 266 -21.53 -23.26 -4.86
CA LYS A 266 -22.67 -22.41 -5.23
C LYS A 266 -22.48 -21.04 -4.55
N GLY A 267 -22.66 -19.96 -5.32
CA GLY A 267 -22.61 -18.60 -4.77
C GLY A 267 -21.20 -18.02 -4.65
N LEU A 268 -20.23 -18.43 -5.49
CA LEU A 268 -18.96 -17.73 -5.59
C LEU A 268 -19.17 -16.36 -6.26
N GLU A 269 -18.70 -15.29 -5.59
CA GLU A 269 -18.65 -13.94 -6.16
C GLU A 269 -17.21 -13.42 -6.19
N PHE A 270 -16.93 -12.57 -7.16
CA PHE A 270 -15.64 -11.87 -7.26
C PHE A 270 -15.86 -10.36 -7.32
N TRP A 271 -15.43 -9.67 -6.26
CA TRP A 271 -15.56 -8.22 -6.12
C TRP A 271 -14.25 -7.52 -6.45
N ILE A 272 -14.32 -6.48 -7.29
CA ILE A 272 -13.16 -5.75 -7.81
C ILE A 272 -13.32 -4.27 -7.46
N VAL A 273 -12.50 -3.80 -6.52
CA VAL A 273 -12.46 -2.41 -6.04
C VAL A 273 -11.23 -1.71 -6.62
N GLY A 274 -11.42 -0.57 -7.27
CA GLY A 274 -10.33 0.25 -7.81
C GLY A 274 -10.71 0.98 -9.11
N ASN A 275 -9.96 2.05 -9.41
CA ASN A 275 -10.16 2.92 -10.58
C ASN A 275 -9.46 2.41 -11.84
N GLY A 276 -9.58 1.11 -12.16
CA GLY A 276 -9.01 0.53 -13.37
C GLY A 276 -9.89 0.73 -14.61
N LYS A 277 -9.49 0.12 -15.72
CA LYS A 277 -10.26 0.10 -16.98
C LYS A 277 -10.97 -1.25 -17.16
N PRO A 278 -12.22 -1.43 -16.71
CA PRO A 278 -12.92 -2.71 -16.72
C PRO A 278 -13.07 -3.31 -18.13
N ALA A 279 -13.25 -2.46 -19.16
CA ALA A 279 -13.51 -2.89 -20.53
C ALA A 279 -12.51 -3.96 -21.05
N ARG A 280 -11.25 -3.89 -20.64
CA ARG A 280 -10.21 -4.86 -21.03
C ARG A 280 -10.38 -6.24 -20.40
N PHE A 281 -11.12 -6.31 -19.29
CA PHE A 281 -11.31 -7.53 -18.49
C PHE A 281 -12.72 -8.10 -18.60
N GLN A 282 -13.68 -7.39 -19.23
CA GLN A 282 -15.07 -7.80 -19.35
C GLN A 282 -15.24 -9.18 -20.01
N LYS A 283 -14.40 -9.50 -21.03
CA LYS A 283 -14.44 -10.81 -21.67
C LYS A 283 -14.08 -11.92 -20.67
N LEU A 284 -13.00 -11.76 -19.92
CA LEU A 284 -12.59 -12.71 -18.88
C LEU A 284 -13.63 -12.80 -17.75
N ALA A 285 -14.17 -11.65 -17.33
CA ALA A 285 -15.20 -11.62 -16.32
C ALA A 285 -16.48 -12.38 -16.73
N LYS A 286 -16.91 -12.24 -17.99
CA LYS A 286 -18.04 -13.03 -18.53
C LYS A 286 -17.73 -14.53 -18.59
N GLN A 287 -16.48 -14.88 -18.88
CA GLN A 287 -16.02 -16.27 -18.93
C GLN A 287 -15.81 -16.89 -17.54
N ALA A 288 -15.79 -16.08 -16.49
CA ALA A 288 -15.59 -16.56 -15.12
C ALA A 288 -16.74 -17.46 -14.62
N GLY A 289 -17.93 -17.36 -15.21
CA GLY A 289 -19.08 -18.23 -14.88
C GLY A 289 -19.66 -17.98 -13.48
N VAL A 290 -19.25 -16.88 -12.83
CA VAL A 290 -19.68 -16.45 -11.49
C VAL A 290 -20.07 -14.98 -11.52
N THR A 291 -20.67 -14.48 -10.44
CA THR A 291 -20.95 -13.04 -10.30
C THR A 291 -19.65 -12.27 -10.14
N VAL A 292 -19.30 -11.41 -11.11
CA VAL A 292 -18.14 -10.50 -11.07
C VAL A 292 -18.62 -9.08 -11.00
N ARG A 293 -18.24 -8.33 -9.95
CA ARG A 293 -18.65 -6.95 -9.72
C ARG A 293 -17.47 -6.00 -9.83
N PHE A 294 -17.51 -5.06 -10.77
CA PHE A 294 -16.58 -3.93 -10.84
C PHE A 294 -17.18 -2.75 -10.07
N LEU A 295 -16.63 -2.44 -8.90
CA LEU A 295 -17.21 -1.53 -7.92
C LEU A 295 -16.60 -0.11 -7.95
N GLY A 296 -15.64 0.12 -8.87
CA GLY A 296 -14.96 1.40 -8.99
C GLY A 296 -14.01 1.69 -7.83
N GLY A 297 -13.47 2.90 -7.77
CA GLY A 297 -12.69 3.38 -6.63
C GLY A 297 -13.59 3.70 -5.45
N ARG A 298 -13.21 3.24 -4.27
CA ARG A 298 -13.99 3.37 -3.02
C ARG A 298 -13.13 4.00 -1.94
N ALA A 299 -13.72 4.91 -1.17
CA ALA A 299 -13.12 5.47 0.05
C ALA A 299 -13.31 4.55 1.26
N ASP A 300 -14.38 3.76 1.24
CA ASP A 300 -14.82 2.85 2.29
C ASP A 300 -14.28 1.42 2.07
N THR A 301 -13.02 1.27 1.64
CA THR A 301 -12.41 -0.04 1.35
C THR A 301 -12.43 -0.99 2.53
N GLY A 302 -12.37 -0.49 3.76
CA GLY A 302 -12.49 -1.27 4.99
C GLY A 302 -13.73 -2.14 5.05
N ARG A 303 -14.90 -1.62 4.62
CA ARG A 303 -16.16 -2.39 4.58
C ARG A 303 -16.06 -3.59 3.63
N PHE A 304 -15.27 -3.47 2.55
CA PHE A 304 -15.06 -4.56 1.61
C PHE A 304 -14.16 -5.65 2.17
N TYR A 305 -13.13 -5.26 2.94
CA TYR A 305 -12.31 -6.23 3.67
C TYR A 305 -13.14 -6.99 4.71
N ASP A 306 -13.99 -6.30 5.48
CA ASP A 306 -14.90 -6.94 6.46
C ASP A 306 -15.92 -7.88 5.80
N ALA A 307 -16.39 -7.55 4.58
CA ALA A 307 -17.44 -8.27 3.89
C ALA A 307 -16.96 -9.47 3.05
N ALA A 308 -15.69 -9.54 2.68
CA ALA A 308 -15.11 -10.59 1.87
C ALA A 308 -14.71 -11.82 2.71
N ASP A 309 -14.34 -12.91 2.02
CA ASP A 309 -13.85 -14.15 2.65
C ASP A 309 -12.35 -14.33 2.44
N PHE A 310 -11.76 -13.73 1.40
CA PHE A 310 -10.30 -13.66 1.19
C PHE A 310 -9.94 -12.60 0.15
N LEU A 311 -8.74 -12.03 0.29
CA LEU A 311 -8.14 -11.15 -0.70
C LEU A 311 -7.39 -11.97 -1.75
N LEU A 312 -7.63 -11.71 -3.04
CA LEU A 312 -6.95 -12.33 -4.18
C LEU A 312 -6.15 -11.28 -4.96
N HIS A 313 -4.84 -11.23 -4.73
CA HIS A 313 -3.95 -10.19 -5.28
C HIS A 313 -2.71 -10.76 -5.99
N PRO A 314 -2.86 -11.46 -7.15
CA PRO A 314 -1.78 -12.17 -7.84
C PRO A 314 -0.98 -11.22 -8.75
N ALA A 315 -0.35 -10.20 -8.19
CA ALA A 315 0.33 -9.14 -8.93
C ALA A 315 1.49 -9.68 -9.79
N TYR A 316 1.75 -8.99 -10.92
CA TYR A 316 2.96 -9.18 -11.72
C TYR A 316 4.17 -8.44 -11.11
N SER A 317 3.91 -7.34 -10.44
CA SER A 317 4.92 -6.53 -9.76
C SER A 317 4.22 -5.56 -8.80
N GLU A 318 4.70 -5.51 -7.58
CA GLU A 318 4.22 -4.62 -6.53
C GLU A 318 5.38 -4.26 -5.62
N SER A 319 5.65 -2.96 -5.41
CA SER A 319 6.75 -2.54 -4.53
C SER A 319 6.52 -2.98 -3.09
N ALA A 320 5.47 -2.51 -2.50
CA ALA A 320 5.05 -2.88 -1.15
C ALA A 320 3.80 -3.78 -1.17
N GLY A 321 2.65 -3.24 -1.53
CA GLY A 321 1.37 -3.93 -1.51
C GLY A 321 0.60 -3.67 -0.21
N LYS A 322 0.37 -2.40 0.14
CA LYS A 322 -0.38 -1.99 1.35
C LYS A 322 -1.68 -2.76 1.55
N VAL A 323 -2.40 -3.03 0.45
CA VAL A 323 -3.66 -3.78 0.48
C VAL A 323 -3.56 -5.16 1.13
N LEU A 324 -2.36 -5.79 1.13
CA LEU A 324 -2.14 -7.07 1.81
C LEU A 324 -2.19 -6.89 3.33
N LEU A 325 -1.57 -5.83 3.83
CA LEU A 325 -1.54 -5.53 5.26
C LEU A 325 -2.87 -4.94 5.74
N GLU A 326 -3.52 -4.12 4.91
CA GLU A 326 -4.89 -3.66 5.16
C GLU A 326 -5.84 -4.85 5.35
N ALA A 327 -5.74 -5.86 4.48
CA ALA A 327 -6.50 -7.10 4.64
C ALA A 327 -6.20 -7.80 5.98
N LEU A 328 -4.92 -7.90 6.39
CA LEU A 328 -4.56 -8.49 7.69
C LEU A 328 -5.18 -7.73 8.87
N THR A 329 -5.20 -6.39 8.83
CA THR A 329 -5.80 -5.59 9.91
C THR A 329 -7.32 -5.79 10.05
N HIS A 330 -7.97 -6.28 8.99
CA HIS A 330 -9.38 -6.66 8.97
C HIS A 330 -9.60 -8.18 9.17
N GLY A 331 -8.55 -8.95 9.48
CA GLY A 331 -8.65 -10.40 9.62
C GLY A 331 -8.98 -11.12 8.32
N LEU A 332 -8.71 -10.52 7.16
CA LEU A 332 -9.02 -11.11 5.87
C LEU A 332 -7.83 -11.94 5.35
N PRO A 333 -7.98 -13.27 5.15
CA PRO A 333 -6.95 -14.12 4.57
C PRO A 333 -6.49 -13.63 3.20
N VAL A 334 -5.18 -13.73 2.91
CA VAL A 334 -4.58 -13.17 1.71
C VAL A 334 -3.98 -14.24 0.81
N LEU A 335 -4.34 -14.22 -0.47
CA LEU A 335 -3.67 -14.98 -1.52
C LEU A 335 -2.97 -14.02 -2.48
N THR A 336 -1.65 -14.08 -2.52
CA THR A 336 -0.81 -13.17 -3.30
C THR A 336 0.33 -13.88 -4.04
N THR A 337 1.24 -13.13 -4.62
CA THR A 337 2.48 -13.60 -5.26
C THR A 337 3.70 -13.05 -4.54
N ASP A 338 4.84 -13.72 -4.63
CA ASP A 338 6.13 -13.29 -4.09
C ASP A 338 6.68 -12.00 -4.72
N THR A 339 6.06 -11.56 -5.82
CA THR A 339 6.37 -10.28 -6.46
C THR A 339 5.85 -9.07 -5.68
N CYS A 340 5.01 -9.26 -4.66
CA CYS A 340 4.56 -8.23 -3.73
C CYS A 340 5.58 -8.06 -2.59
N GLY A 341 6.02 -6.84 -2.33
CA GLY A 341 7.04 -6.56 -1.31
C GLY A 341 6.63 -6.98 0.11
N TYR A 342 5.34 -6.88 0.43
CA TYR A 342 4.81 -7.29 1.73
C TYR A 342 4.30 -8.76 1.77
N ALA A 343 4.54 -9.57 0.74
CA ALA A 343 4.23 -10.99 0.79
C ALA A 343 4.88 -11.74 1.98
N PRO A 344 6.11 -11.41 2.43
CA PRO A 344 6.70 -12.03 3.63
C PRO A 344 5.87 -11.86 4.91
N HIS A 345 5.11 -10.77 5.06
CA HIS A 345 4.21 -10.58 6.19
C HIS A 345 3.08 -11.61 6.21
N ILE A 346 2.58 -12.01 5.05
CA ILE A 346 1.51 -13.01 4.93
C ILE A 346 1.99 -14.38 5.40
N LEU A 347 3.22 -14.75 5.02
CA LEU A 347 3.86 -16.00 5.46
C LEU A 347 4.18 -15.97 6.96
N LYS A 348 4.74 -14.85 7.45
CA LYS A 348 5.07 -14.68 8.88
C LYS A 348 3.83 -14.73 9.76
N ALA A 349 2.72 -14.19 9.28
CA ALA A 349 1.43 -14.21 9.96
C ALA A 349 0.74 -15.57 9.89
N ASP A 350 1.14 -16.49 9.01
CA ASP A 350 0.36 -17.68 8.63
C ASP A 350 -1.11 -17.34 8.32
N ALA A 351 -1.31 -16.23 7.61
CA ALA A 351 -2.62 -15.64 7.35
C ALA A 351 -2.99 -15.68 5.86
N GLY A 352 -2.43 -16.63 5.13
CA GLY A 352 -2.72 -16.73 3.70
C GLY A 352 -1.76 -17.63 2.95
N ALA A 353 -1.63 -17.40 1.63
CA ALA A 353 -0.72 -18.12 0.77
C ALA A 353 -0.02 -17.20 -0.22
N VAL A 354 1.21 -17.53 -0.57
CA VAL A 354 2.05 -16.82 -1.54
C VAL A 354 2.41 -17.77 -2.67
N ILE A 355 2.08 -17.40 -3.91
CA ILE A 355 2.51 -18.12 -5.10
C ILE A 355 3.92 -17.66 -5.47
N GLU A 356 4.86 -18.58 -5.39
CA GLU A 356 6.28 -18.32 -5.63
C GLU A 356 6.62 -18.22 -7.11
N SER A 357 7.73 -17.56 -7.40
CA SER A 357 8.32 -17.50 -8.75
C SER A 357 9.10 -18.80 -9.07
N PRO A 358 9.02 -19.32 -10.32
CA PRO A 358 8.26 -18.77 -11.44
C PRO A 358 6.75 -18.96 -11.27
N PHE A 359 5.97 -17.90 -11.55
CA PHE A 359 4.52 -17.93 -11.38
C PHE A 359 3.86 -19.08 -12.16
N SER A 360 3.00 -19.84 -11.49
CA SER A 360 2.15 -20.87 -12.07
C SER A 360 0.67 -20.50 -11.93
N GLN A 361 -0.04 -20.43 -13.05
CA GLN A 361 -1.51 -20.23 -13.04
C GLN A 361 -2.22 -21.43 -12.41
N ASP A 362 -1.71 -22.64 -12.63
CA ASP A 362 -2.32 -23.87 -12.07
C ASP A 362 -2.15 -23.92 -10.55
N ALA A 363 -0.98 -23.52 -10.03
CA ALA A 363 -0.79 -23.37 -8.59
C ALA A 363 -1.78 -22.35 -8.00
N LEU A 364 -1.95 -21.19 -8.65
CA LEU A 364 -2.92 -20.19 -8.23
C LEU A 364 -4.36 -20.75 -8.26
N ASN A 365 -4.72 -21.46 -9.33
CA ASN A 365 -6.05 -22.07 -9.46
C ASN A 365 -6.33 -23.07 -8.34
N GLN A 366 -5.35 -23.93 -8.01
CA GLN A 366 -5.47 -24.91 -6.93
C GLN A 366 -5.58 -24.23 -5.56
N THR A 367 -4.75 -23.23 -5.29
CA THR A 367 -4.81 -22.50 -4.03
C THR A 367 -6.13 -21.74 -3.86
N VAL A 368 -6.66 -21.12 -4.93
CA VAL A 368 -8.01 -20.51 -4.92
C VAL A 368 -9.07 -21.55 -4.58
N LYS A 369 -8.97 -22.77 -5.16
CA LYS A 369 -9.89 -23.87 -4.82
C LYS A 369 -9.88 -24.21 -3.35
N GLU A 370 -8.69 -24.31 -2.73
CA GLU A 370 -8.54 -24.57 -1.31
C GLU A 370 -9.17 -23.47 -0.45
N PHE A 371 -8.95 -22.20 -0.82
CA PHE A 371 -9.54 -21.06 -0.14
C PHE A 371 -11.07 -21.05 -0.24
N ILE A 372 -11.64 -21.49 -1.36
CA ILE A 372 -13.09 -21.59 -1.52
C ILE A 372 -13.66 -22.72 -0.67
N GLN A 373 -13.03 -23.90 -0.68
CA GLN A 373 -13.59 -25.12 -0.08
C GLN A 373 -13.41 -25.24 1.42
N ASN A 374 -12.36 -24.60 1.98
CA ASN A 374 -11.99 -24.82 3.38
C ASN A 374 -12.25 -23.57 4.25
N ALA A 375 -13.49 -23.49 4.74
CA ALA A 375 -13.90 -22.40 5.62
C ALA A 375 -13.13 -22.38 6.95
N ASP A 376 -12.86 -23.54 7.52
CA ASP A 376 -12.14 -23.65 8.81
C ASP A 376 -10.70 -23.16 8.68
N LYS A 377 -10.02 -23.48 7.56
CA LYS A 377 -8.68 -22.95 7.27
C LYS A 377 -8.70 -21.43 7.14
N ARG A 378 -9.71 -20.85 6.45
CA ARG A 378 -9.84 -19.39 6.36
C ARG A 378 -10.10 -18.77 7.73
N GLN A 379 -10.89 -19.42 8.60
CA GLN A 379 -11.12 -18.96 9.96
C GLN A 379 -9.83 -18.91 10.77
N THR A 380 -9.01 -19.95 10.73
CA THR A 380 -7.69 -19.97 11.38
C THR A 380 -6.79 -18.84 10.84
N MET A 381 -6.73 -18.66 9.51
CA MET A 381 -5.96 -17.58 8.90
C MET A 381 -6.46 -16.19 9.31
N CYS A 382 -7.76 -16.02 9.53
CA CYS A 382 -8.35 -14.79 10.03
C CYS A 382 -7.84 -14.47 11.45
N GLU A 383 -7.90 -15.45 12.37
CA GLU A 383 -7.41 -15.31 13.75
C GLU A 383 -5.91 -14.97 13.78
N ASN A 384 -5.13 -15.63 12.94
CA ASN A 384 -3.70 -15.38 12.77
C ASN A 384 -3.45 -13.95 12.24
N ALA A 385 -4.20 -13.48 11.25
CA ALA A 385 -4.10 -12.13 10.70
C ALA A 385 -4.32 -11.06 11.77
N LEU A 386 -5.39 -11.19 12.56
CA LEU A 386 -5.71 -10.27 13.65
C LEU A 386 -4.65 -10.30 14.77
N ALA A 387 -4.16 -11.48 15.14
CA ALA A 387 -3.09 -11.63 16.13
C ALA A 387 -1.79 -10.98 15.65
N TYR A 388 -1.43 -11.17 14.39
CA TYR A 388 -0.28 -10.54 13.76
C TYR A 388 -0.41 -9.02 13.74
N ALA A 389 -1.53 -8.48 13.29
CA ALA A 389 -1.79 -7.05 13.24
C ALA A 389 -1.81 -6.37 14.62
N ALA A 390 -2.11 -7.13 15.68
CA ALA A 390 -2.08 -6.63 17.07
C ALA A 390 -0.67 -6.54 17.65
N THR A 391 0.29 -7.32 17.15
CA THR A 391 1.63 -7.45 17.73
C THR A 391 2.75 -6.84 16.90
N GLU A 392 2.58 -6.78 15.57
CA GLU A 392 3.58 -6.24 14.66
C GLU A 392 3.36 -4.74 14.39
N ASP A 393 4.46 -4.03 14.16
CA ASP A 393 4.38 -2.65 13.74
C ASP A 393 4.08 -2.55 12.24
N LEU A 394 2.80 -2.36 11.93
CA LEU A 394 2.30 -2.15 10.56
C LEU A 394 1.94 -0.68 10.29
N TYR A 395 2.19 0.24 11.22
CA TYR A 395 1.46 1.51 11.31
C TYR A 395 2.33 2.75 11.35
N THR A 396 3.62 2.63 11.70
CA THR A 396 4.44 3.79 12.10
C THR A 396 5.31 4.37 10.98
N CYS A 397 5.10 3.98 9.72
CA CYS A 397 5.88 4.45 8.57
C CYS A 397 6.11 5.97 8.57
N HIS A 398 5.04 6.73 8.68
CA HIS A 398 5.08 8.18 8.50
C HIS A 398 5.75 8.88 9.69
N GLN A 399 5.54 8.38 10.90
CA GLN A 399 6.21 8.85 12.11
C GLN A 399 7.71 8.54 12.08
N ALA A 400 8.07 7.30 11.70
CA ALA A 400 9.47 6.92 11.53
C ALA A 400 10.17 7.74 10.44
N ALA A 401 9.48 7.98 9.32
CA ALA A 401 9.98 8.85 8.26
C ALA A 401 10.21 10.28 8.77
N ALA A 402 9.25 10.85 9.52
CA ALA A 402 9.37 12.20 10.09
C ALA A 402 10.57 12.31 11.04
N GLU A 403 10.80 11.32 11.90
CA GLU A 403 11.95 11.28 12.82
C GLU A 403 13.29 11.23 12.06
N ILE A 404 13.36 10.44 11.00
CA ILE A 404 14.58 10.33 10.19
C ILE A 404 14.81 11.63 9.41
N ILE A 405 13.77 12.25 8.85
CA ILE A 405 13.84 13.54 8.15
C ILE A 405 14.43 14.60 9.09
N GLU A 406 13.85 14.74 10.28
CA GLU A 406 14.31 15.68 11.30
C GLU A 406 15.79 15.44 11.65
N LYS A 407 16.19 14.19 11.90
CA LYS A 407 17.57 13.81 12.24
C LYS A 407 18.56 14.12 11.11
N ILE A 408 18.16 13.98 9.84
CA ILE A 408 19.02 14.25 8.68
C ILE A 408 19.20 15.77 8.53
N LEU A 409 18.09 16.53 8.58
CA LEU A 409 18.13 17.96 8.29
C LEU A 409 18.70 18.80 9.44
N SER A 410 18.44 18.43 10.70
CA SER A 410 19.04 19.11 11.87
C SER A 410 20.57 19.00 11.94
N LYS A 411 21.20 18.09 11.19
CA LYS A 411 22.65 17.98 11.11
C LYS A 411 23.28 18.90 10.07
N LYS A 412 22.46 19.50 9.21
CA LYS A 412 22.90 20.44 8.17
C LYS A 412 22.89 21.88 8.63
N THR A 413 22.07 22.20 9.63
CA THR A 413 22.04 23.47 10.36
C THR A 413 23.06 23.47 11.48
#